data_210d39a0ce84b6873e391a73662ea67d
#
_entry.id   210d39a0ce84b6873e391a73662ea67d
#
_cell.length_a   1.000
_cell.length_b   1.000
_cell.length_c   1.000
_cell.angle_alpha   90.00
_cell.angle_beta   90.00
_cell.angle_gamma   90.00
#
_symmetry.space_group_name_H-M   'P 1'
#
loop_
_entity.id
_entity.type
_entity.pdbx_description
1 polymer ?
#
loop_
_entity_poly.entity_id
_entity_poly.type
_entity_poly.pdbx_seq_one_letter_code
_entity_poly.pdbx_strand_id
1 'polypeptide(L)'
;MKKFLDGFSKIIEVICVIVMCLMVLVVFFATVGRYSKLYALPWSDEFARYGMITIVYLGLMLASRQGGHFVVEIIPMIFPKPIVKAISVLVALLVDAFAVFLVKYGWAVSSKMLNQGKTSPMLEVPLGAMYLLIPIGIVLMAIFYTIHTFEGLKDPKPEEVSEGKKEEA
;
A
#
# COMPACT_ATOMS: atom_id res chain seq x y z
N MET A 1 -4.15 -20.44 -8.43
CA MET A 1 -4.34 -19.26 -7.57
C MET A 1 -3.14 -18.31 -7.66
N LYS A 2 -1.89 -18.79 -7.52
CA LYS A 2 -0.69 -17.91 -7.57
C LYS A 2 -0.59 -17.07 -8.85
N LYS A 3 -0.77 -17.65 -10.03
CA LYS A 3 -0.70 -16.91 -11.32
C LYS A 3 -1.73 -15.78 -11.45
N PHE A 4 -2.92 -15.93 -10.89
CA PHE A 4 -3.94 -14.88 -10.90
C PHE A 4 -3.57 -13.73 -9.96
N LEU A 5 -3.06 -14.07 -8.77
CA LEU A 5 -2.57 -13.10 -7.80
C LEU A 5 -1.33 -12.36 -8.34
N ASP A 6 -0.45 -13.05 -9.08
CA ASP A 6 0.73 -12.46 -9.73
C ASP A 6 0.34 -11.45 -10.80
N GLY A 7 -0.63 -11.81 -11.66
CA GLY A 7 -1.15 -10.91 -12.67
C GLY A 7 -1.80 -9.66 -12.07
N PHE A 8 -2.61 -9.84 -11.03
CA PHE A 8 -3.30 -8.74 -10.35
C PHE A 8 -2.32 -7.76 -9.68
N SER A 9 -1.29 -8.28 -9.00
CA SER A 9 -0.27 -7.42 -8.40
C SER A 9 0.54 -6.65 -9.44
N LYS A 10 0.86 -7.28 -10.57
CA LYS A 10 1.58 -6.61 -11.65
C LYS A 10 0.78 -5.45 -12.27
N ILE A 11 -0.53 -5.62 -12.39
CA ILE A 11 -1.42 -4.54 -12.84
C ILE A 11 -1.39 -3.37 -11.85
N ILE A 12 -1.47 -3.64 -10.55
CA ILE A 12 -1.43 -2.60 -9.51
C ILE A 12 -0.06 -1.91 -9.48
N GLU A 13 1.02 -2.66 -9.64
CA GLU A 13 2.37 -2.10 -9.73
C GLU A 13 2.48 -1.09 -10.90
N VAL A 14 2.00 -1.47 -12.08
CA VAL A 14 1.97 -0.59 -13.25
C VAL A 14 1.12 0.65 -13.00
N ILE A 15 -0.05 0.50 -12.37
CA ILE A 15 -0.91 1.63 -12.01
C ILE A 15 -0.17 2.58 -11.05
N CYS A 16 0.49 2.06 -10.02
CA CYS A 16 1.25 2.87 -9.07
C CYS A 16 2.38 3.66 -9.78
N VAL A 17 3.12 3.01 -10.69
CA VAL A 17 4.18 3.66 -11.46
C VAL A 17 3.61 4.77 -12.34
N ILE A 18 2.51 4.51 -13.05
CA ILE A 18 1.86 5.51 -13.90
C ILE A 18 1.39 6.71 -13.08
N VAL A 19 0.68 6.46 -11.96
CA VAL A 19 0.19 7.53 -11.08
C VAL A 19 1.36 8.34 -10.51
N MET A 20 2.44 7.69 -10.11
CA MET A 20 3.65 8.34 -9.60
C MET A 20 4.30 9.24 -10.68
N CYS A 21 4.48 8.74 -11.89
CA CYS A 21 5.03 9.52 -13.01
C CYS A 21 4.16 10.73 -13.32
N LEU A 22 2.84 10.55 -13.42
CA LEU A 22 1.90 11.64 -13.67
C LEU A 22 1.93 12.68 -12.54
N MET A 23 1.97 12.24 -11.28
CA MET A 23 2.04 13.14 -10.13
C MET A 23 3.31 13.99 -10.17
N VAL A 24 4.46 13.38 -10.44
CA VAL A 24 5.75 14.09 -10.54
C VAL A 24 5.70 15.12 -11.67
N LEU A 25 5.21 14.74 -12.85
CA LEU A 25 5.09 15.66 -13.99
C LEU A 25 4.16 16.84 -13.69
N VAL A 26 2.97 16.58 -13.14
CA VAL A 26 2.00 17.63 -12.81
C VAL A 26 2.57 18.60 -11.77
N VAL A 27 3.17 18.09 -10.70
CA VAL A 27 3.76 18.91 -9.64
C VAL A 27 4.95 19.72 -10.17
N PHE A 28 5.79 19.11 -11.03
CA PHE A 28 6.90 19.80 -11.67
C PHE A 28 6.42 20.98 -12.51
N PHE A 29 5.48 20.77 -13.43
CA PHE A 29 4.95 21.84 -14.27
C PHE A 29 4.21 22.91 -13.47
N ALA A 30 3.45 22.51 -12.43
CA ALA A 30 2.80 23.46 -11.55
C ALA A 30 3.80 24.35 -10.81
N THR A 31 4.91 23.76 -10.36
CA THR A 31 5.98 24.48 -9.67
C THR A 31 6.69 25.46 -10.60
N VAL A 32 7.08 24.99 -11.80
CA VAL A 32 7.71 25.85 -12.82
C VAL A 32 6.80 27.01 -13.22
N GLY A 33 5.51 26.74 -13.45
CA GLY A 33 4.54 27.77 -13.80
C GLY A 33 4.38 28.82 -12.70
N ARG A 34 4.34 28.40 -11.44
CA ARG A 34 4.23 29.29 -10.27
C ARG A 34 5.47 30.18 -10.10
N TYR A 35 6.67 29.60 -10.21
CA TYR A 35 7.92 30.36 -10.07
C TYR A 35 8.18 31.30 -11.25
N SER A 36 7.84 30.89 -12.46
CA SER A 36 7.98 31.74 -13.67
C SER A 36 6.89 32.81 -13.79
N LYS A 37 5.87 32.79 -12.89
CA LYS A 37 4.70 33.67 -12.92
C LYS A 37 3.91 33.64 -14.25
N LEU A 38 4.10 32.57 -15.05
CA LEU A 38 3.43 32.43 -16.35
C LEU A 38 2.00 31.92 -16.20
N TYR A 39 1.79 30.90 -15.29
CA TYR A 39 0.50 30.31 -15.03
C TYR A 39 0.47 29.69 -13.63
N ALA A 40 -0.73 29.53 -13.08
CA ALA A 40 -0.95 28.78 -11.84
C ALA A 40 -1.90 27.63 -12.10
N LEU A 41 -1.56 26.46 -11.56
CA LEU A 41 -2.39 25.24 -11.61
C LEU A 41 -2.92 24.92 -10.20
N PRO A 42 -4.01 25.55 -9.74
CA PRO A 42 -4.49 25.37 -8.37
C PRO A 42 -4.96 23.94 -8.06
N TRP A 43 -5.35 23.19 -9.07
CA TRP A 43 -5.77 21.78 -8.93
C TRP A 43 -4.60 20.79 -8.74
N SER A 44 -3.36 21.21 -9.01
CA SER A 44 -2.18 20.33 -8.92
C SER A 44 -1.93 19.80 -7.51
N ASP A 45 -2.18 20.60 -6.49
CA ASP A 45 -1.98 20.24 -5.09
C ASP A 45 -3.00 19.16 -4.65
N GLU A 46 -4.24 19.24 -5.16
CA GLU A 46 -5.26 18.22 -4.92
C GLU A 46 -4.95 16.92 -5.66
N PHE A 47 -4.53 17.02 -6.92
CA PHE A 47 -4.10 15.87 -7.71
C PHE A 47 -2.95 15.12 -7.04
N ALA A 48 -1.94 15.84 -6.55
CA ALA A 48 -0.82 15.26 -5.82
C ALA A 48 -1.28 14.54 -4.54
N ARG A 49 -2.21 15.14 -3.78
CA ARG A 49 -2.76 14.54 -2.57
C ARG A 49 -3.50 13.23 -2.85
N TYR A 50 -4.34 13.19 -3.88
CA TYR A 50 -5.09 12.00 -4.24
C TYR A 50 -4.19 10.93 -4.85
N GLY A 51 -3.20 11.33 -5.66
CA GLY A 51 -2.18 10.43 -6.18
C GLY A 51 -1.38 9.78 -5.05
N MET A 52 -0.99 10.55 -4.03
CA MET A 52 -0.28 10.04 -2.86
C MET A 52 -1.13 9.03 -2.07
N ILE A 53 -2.41 9.32 -1.83
CA ILE A 53 -3.33 8.37 -1.17
C ILE A 53 -3.40 7.07 -1.97
N THR A 54 -3.58 7.16 -3.29
CA THR A 54 -3.66 5.99 -4.17
C THR A 54 -2.39 5.15 -4.10
N ILE A 55 -1.21 5.76 -4.22
CA ILE A 55 0.08 5.06 -4.18
C ILE A 55 0.29 4.39 -2.81
N VAL A 56 -0.03 5.07 -1.71
CA VAL A 56 0.16 4.52 -0.36
C VAL A 56 -0.71 3.28 -0.16
N TYR A 57 -2.01 3.33 -0.46
CA TYR A 57 -2.89 2.21 -0.17
C TYR A 57 -2.76 1.04 -1.16
N LEU A 58 -2.48 1.31 -2.43
CA LEU A 58 -2.14 0.26 -3.38
C LEU A 58 -0.74 -0.32 -3.13
N GLY A 59 0.21 0.52 -2.72
CA GLY A 59 1.57 0.12 -2.34
C GLY A 59 1.60 -0.75 -1.09
N LEU A 60 0.76 -0.48 -0.08
CA LEU A 60 0.61 -1.34 1.10
C LEU A 60 0.23 -2.78 0.73
N MET A 61 -0.67 -2.93 -0.23
CA MET A 61 -1.05 -4.25 -0.75
C MET A 61 0.15 -4.96 -1.41
N LEU A 62 0.93 -4.25 -2.24
CA LEU A 62 2.11 -4.81 -2.90
C LEU A 62 3.19 -5.20 -1.88
N ALA A 63 3.46 -4.33 -0.89
CA ALA A 63 4.43 -4.59 0.17
C ALA A 63 4.03 -5.83 1.00
N SER A 64 2.76 -5.97 1.33
CA SER A 64 2.26 -7.13 2.09
C SER A 64 2.44 -8.44 1.34
N ARG A 65 2.39 -8.42 0.01
CA ARG A 65 2.60 -9.58 -0.83
C ARG A 65 4.07 -9.98 -0.96
N GLN A 66 4.97 -9.01 -1.02
CA GLN A 66 6.42 -9.25 -1.16
C GLN A 66 7.08 -9.67 0.16
N GLY A 67 6.31 -9.84 1.24
CA GLY A 67 6.83 -10.17 2.55
C GLY A 67 7.53 -9.00 3.25
N GLY A 68 7.35 -7.78 2.76
CA GLY A 68 8.05 -6.58 3.19
C GLY A 68 7.73 -6.08 4.62
N HIS A 69 7.30 -6.98 5.51
CA HIS A 69 7.24 -6.70 6.94
C HIS A 69 8.56 -7.10 7.59
N PHE A 70 9.47 -6.17 7.70
CA PHE A 70 10.81 -6.28 8.29
C PHE A 70 10.85 -7.07 9.61
N VAL A 71 9.78 -7.03 10.39
CA VAL A 71 9.68 -7.74 11.67
C VAL A 71 9.63 -9.26 11.47
N VAL A 72 9.01 -9.73 10.38
CA VAL A 72 8.88 -11.17 10.11
C VAL A 72 10.18 -11.78 9.59
N GLU A 73 11.05 -10.98 8.98
CA GLU A 73 12.34 -11.43 8.44
C GLU A 73 13.44 -11.51 9.49
N ILE A 74 13.42 -10.65 10.50
CA ILE A 74 14.44 -10.62 11.56
C ILE A 74 14.20 -11.70 12.62
N ILE A 75 12.95 -12.02 12.93
CA ILE A 75 12.58 -13.00 13.98
C ILE A 75 13.16 -14.40 13.72
N PRO A 76 13.15 -14.95 12.48
CA PRO A 76 13.74 -16.26 12.21
C PRO A 76 15.25 -16.36 12.46
N MET A 77 15.96 -15.23 12.42
CA MET A 77 17.41 -15.21 12.69
C MET A 77 17.78 -15.34 14.16
N ILE A 78 16.85 -14.98 15.06
CA ILE A 78 17.12 -14.90 16.51
C ILE A 78 16.47 -16.04 17.27
N PHE A 79 15.31 -16.54 16.83
CA PHE A 79 14.48 -17.48 17.57
C PHE A 79 14.31 -18.85 16.87
N PRO A 80 14.15 -19.95 17.63
CA PRO A 80 13.90 -21.27 17.06
C PRO A 80 12.54 -21.33 16.34
N LYS A 81 12.45 -22.17 15.32
CA LYS A 81 11.29 -22.32 14.41
C LYS A 81 9.89 -22.35 15.08
N PRO A 82 9.66 -23.03 16.22
CA PRO A 82 8.32 -23.04 16.83
C PRO A 82 7.91 -21.67 17.40
N ILE A 83 8.87 -20.92 17.95
CA ILE A 83 8.62 -19.57 18.49
C ILE A 83 8.32 -18.59 17.35
N VAL A 84 9.06 -18.68 16.25
CA VAL A 84 8.83 -17.87 15.04
C VAL A 84 7.41 -18.07 14.51
N LYS A 85 6.93 -19.31 14.42
CA LYS A 85 5.56 -19.61 13.98
C LYS A 85 4.52 -19.00 14.91
N ALA A 86 4.69 -19.10 16.23
CA ALA A 86 3.77 -18.51 17.19
C ALA A 86 3.72 -16.98 17.09
N ILE A 87 4.89 -16.33 16.96
CA ILE A 87 4.97 -14.88 16.79
C ILE A 87 4.34 -14.43 15.47
N SER A 88 4.61 -15.14 14.36
CA SER A 88 4.03 -14.80 13.05
C SER A 88 2.50 -14.87 13.06
N VAL A 89 1.92 -15.90 13.70
CA VAL A 89 0.47 -16.02 13.85
C VAL A 89 -0.10 -14.91 14.75
N LEU A 90 0.58 -14.59 15.85
CA LEU A 90 0.16 -13.50 16.73
C LEU A 90 0.16 -12.15 16.03
N VAL A 91 1.22 -11.85 15.28
CA VAL A 91 1.35 -10.62 14.50
C VAL A 91 0.28 -10.56 13.41
N ALA A 92 0.02 -11.66 12.70
CA ALA A 92 -1.04 -11.71 11.69
C ALA A 92 -2.42 -11.41 12.31
N LEU A 93 -2.72 -12.00 13.46
CA LEU A 93 -3.98 -11.76 14.15
C LEU A 93 -4.13 -10.29 14.60
N LEU A 94 -3.05 -9.68 15.08
CA LEU A 94 -3.04 -8.26 15.46
C LEU A 94 -3.24 -7.36 14.22
N VAL A 95 -2.55 -7.66 13.12
CA VAL A 95 -2.70 -6.90 11.86
C VAL A 95 -4.12 -7.03 11.33
N ASP A 96 -4.71 -8.22 11.32
CA ASP A 96 -6.06 -8.44 10.84
C ASP A 96 -7.11 -7.76 11.75
N ALA A 97 -6.95 -7.83 13.07
CA ALA A 97 -7.82 -7.12 14.01
C ALA A 97 -7.78 -5.60 13.80
N PHE A 98 -6.58 -5.04 13.60
CA PHE A 98 -6.40 -3.63 13.32
C PHE A 98 -6.96 -3.24 11.94
N ALA A 99 -6.78 -4.11 10.93
CA ALA A 99 -7.36 -3.90 9.61
C ALA A 99 -8.89 -3.84 9.65
N VAL A 100 -9.56 -4.75 10.37
CA VAL A 100 -11.02 -4.73 10.57
C VAL A 100 -11.48 -3.42 11.22
N PHE A 101 -10.76 -2.97 12.23
CA PHE A 101 -11.04 -1.67 12.88
C PHE A 101 -10.94 -0.52 11.88
N LEU A 102 -9.83 -0.44 11.12
CA LEU A 102 -9.61 0.62 10.13
C LEU A 102 -10.64 0.58 8.99
N VAL A 103 -11.00 -0.61 8.51
CA VAL A 103 -12.01 -0.77 7.45
C VAL A 103 -13.37 -0.27 7.94
N LYS A 104 -13.78 -0.62 9.16
CA LYS A 104 -15.06 -0.16 9.74
C LYS A 104 -15.14 1.37 9.82
N TYR A 105 -14.10 1.99 10.34
CA TYR A 105 -14.08 3.45 10.48
C TYR A 105 -13.85 4.17 9.15
N GLY A 106 -12.99 3.63 8.30
CA GLY A 106 -12.75 4.15 6.95
C GLY A 106 -14.02 4.13 6.09
N TRP A 107 -14.79 3.03 6.17
CA TRP A 107 -16.08 2.94 5.51
C TRP A 107 -17.10 3.96 6.04
N ALA A 108 -17.17 4.12 7.36
CA ALA A 108 -18.07 5.09 7.98
C ALA A 108 -17.75 6.53 7.58
N VAL A 109 -16.46 6.89 7.50
CA VAL A 109 -16.03 8.22 7.04
C VAL A 109 -16.35 8.41 5.56
N SER A 110 -16.03 7.44 4.73
CA SER A 110 -16.26 7.50 3.29
C SER A 110 -17.74 7.61 2.95
N SER A 111 -18.61 6.77 3.55
CA SER A 111 -20.05 6.82 3.35
C SER A 111 -20.67 8.15 3.83
N LYS A 112 -20.17 8.68 4.95
CA LYS A 112 -20.60 10.00 5.43
C LYS A 112 -20.26 11.12 4.46
N MET A 113 -19.05 11.10 3.87
CA MET A 113 -18.61 12.08 2.87
C MET A 113 -19.43 11.99 1.57
N LEU A 114 -19.73 10.75 1.12
CA LEU A 114 -20.59 10.51 -0.04
C LEU A 114 -22.01 11.03 0.19
N ASN A 115 -22.61 10.71 1.35
CA ASN A 115 -23.97 11.15 1.68
C ASN A 115 -24.08 12.68 1.85
N GLN A 116 -23.00 13.36 2.21
CA GLN A 116 -22.95 14.82 2.31
C GLN A 116 -22.72 15.50 0.96
N GLY A 117 -22.50 14.75 -0.13
CA GLY A 117 -22.24 15.29 -1.46
C GLY A 117 -20.98 16.18 -1.52
N LYS A 118 -20.03 15.97 -0.59
CA LYS A 118 -18.80 16.79 -0.57
C LYS A 118 -17.91 16.46 -1.74
N THR A 119 -17.60 17.50 -2.51
CA THR A 119 -16.63 17.44 -3.62
C THR A 119 -15.35 18.17 -3.25
N SER A 120 -14.30 17.86 -3.97
CA SER A 120 -13.03 18.57 -3.91
C SER A 120 -13.19 19.99 -4.47
N PRO A 121 -12.59 21.02 -3.85
CA PRO A 121 -12.78 22.41 -4.26
C PRO A 121 -12.31 22.73 -5.68
N MET A 122 -11.28 22.05 -6.20
CA MET A 122 -10.67 22.39 -7.50
C MET A 122 -10.92 21.32 -8.57
N LEU A 123 -10.90 20.03 -8.20
CA LEU A 123 -11.12 18.92 -9.13
C LEU A 123 -12.59 18.49 -9.21
N GLU A 124 -13.45 18.99 -8.34
CA GLU A 124 -14.88 18.63 -8.22
C GLU A 124 -15.14 17.11 -8.08
N VAL A 125 -14.10 16.35 -7.74
CA VAL A 125 -14.20 14.91 -7.53
C VAL A 125 -14.86 14.62 -6.17
N PRO A 126 -15.81 13.66 -6.08
CA PRO A 126 -16.45 13.34 -4.82
C PRO A 126 -15.42 12.81 -3.80
N LEU A 127 -15.25 13.55 -2.70
CA LEU A 127 -14.28 13.21 -1.65
C LEU A 127 -14.51 11.80 -1.09
N GLY A 128 -15.75 11.38 -0.96
CA GLY A 128 -16.07 10.05 -0.48
C GLY A 128 -15.53 8.93 -1.35
N ALA A 129 -15.45 9.10 -2.67
CA ALA A 129 -14.86 8.11 -3.58
C ALA A 129 -13.34 7.98 -3.35
N MET A 130 -12.65 9.10 -3.10
CA MET A 130 -11.23 9.09 -2.75
C MET A 130 -10.97 8.42 -1.40
N TYR A 131 -11.82 8.68 -0.42
CA TYR A 131 -11.72 8.03 0.90
C TYR A 131 -12.06 6.53 0.86
N LEU A 132 -12.81 6.04 -0.14
CA LEU A 132 -13.07 4.60 -0.34
C LEU A 132 -11.80 3.81 -0.69
N LEU A 133 -10.79 4.43 -1.28
CA LEU A 133 -9.50 3.77 -1.53
C LEU A 133 -8.84 3.26 -0.24
N ILE A 134 -9.08 3.95 0.88
CA ILE A 134 -8.51 3.59 2.19
C ILE A 134 -9.00 2.21 2.65
N PRO A 135 -10.30 1.98 2.88
CA PRO A 135 -10.78 0.68 3.33
C PRO A 135 -10.53 -0.42 2.29
N ILE A 136 -10.61 -0.12 0.99
CA ILE A 136 -10.33 -1.10 -0.07
C ILE A 136 -8.86 -1.53 -0.02
N GLY A 137 -7.93 -0.60 0.05
CA GLY A 137 -6.49 -0.90 0.14
C GLY A 137 -6.13 -1.70 1.39
N ILE A 138 -6.74 -1.38 2.54
CA ILE A 138 -6.52 -2.10 3.80
C ILE A 138 -7.08 -3.53 3.72
N VAL A 139 -8.27 -3.74 3.14
CA VAL A 139 -8.82 -5.10 2.94
C VAL A 139 -7.90 -5.92 2.06
N LEU A 140 -7.45 -5.37 0.94
CA LEU A 140 -6.53 -6.06 0.03
C LEU A 140 -5.20 -6.37 0.75
N MET A 141 -4.66 -5.41 1.50
CA MET A 141 -3.46 -5.61 2.31
C MET A 141 -3.63 -6.77 3.29
N ALA A 142 -4.71 -6.79 4.09
CA ALA A 142 -4.97 -7.83 5.08
C ALA A 142 -5.08 -9.21 4.43
N ILE A 143 -5.82 -9.33 3.32
CA ILE A 143 -5.97 -10.59 2.57
C ILE A 143 -4.60 -11.11 2.09
N PHE A 144 -3.79 -10.25 1.45
CA PHE A 144 -2.49 -10.67 0.94
C PHE A 144 -1.51 -10.99 2.06
N TYR A 145 -1.53 -10.23 3.15
CA TYR A 145 -0.70 -10.50 4.32
C TYR A 145 -1.03 -11.84 4.96
N THR A 146 -2.30 -12.12 5.14
CA THR A 146 -2.76 -13.40 5.71
C THR A 146 -2.37 -14.57 4.80
N ILE A 147 -2.57 -14.46 3.48
CA ILE A 147 -2.17 -15.50 2.52
C ILE A 147 -0.66 -15.74 2.59
N HIS A 148 0.14 -14.68 2.57
CA HIS A 148 1.60 -14.79 2.64
C HIS A 148 2.07 -15.43 3.94
N THR A 149 1.49 -15.06 5.09
CA THR A 149 1.81 -15.64 6.38
C THR A 149 1.50 -17.15 6.42
N PHE A 150 0.35 -17.57 5.90
CA PHE A 150 0.00 -18.98 5.81
C PHE A 150 0.87 -19.78 4.83
N GLU A 151 1.29 -19.19 3.73
CA GLU A 151 2.24 -19.83 2.79
C GLU A 151 3.63 -20.00 3.46
N GLY A 152 4.13 -19.00 4.17
CA GLY A 152 5.38 -19.06 4.91
C GLY A 152 5.38 -20.08 6.07
N LEU A 153 4.20 -20.37 6.65
CA LEU A 153 4.05 -21.41 7.67
C LEU A 153 4.10 -22.84 7.08
N LYS A 154 3.70 -23.03 5.82
CA LYS A 154 3.70 -24.33 5.12
C LYS A 154 5.05 -24.71 4.56
N ASP A 155 5.75 -23.76 3.96
CA ASP A 155 7.08 -23.95 3.37
C ASP A 155 8.05 -22.94 4.01
N PRO A 156 8.77 -23.32 5.07
CA PRO A 156 9.87 -22.48 5.54
C PRO A 156 10.98 -22.52 4.48
N LYS A 157 10.97 -21.59 3.52
CA LYS A 157 12.09 -21.42 2.61
C LYS A 157 13.33 -21.10 3.42
N PRO A 158 14.45 -21.81 3.21
CA PRO A 158 15.74 -21.33 3.66
C PRO A 158 16.06 -20.09 2.80
N GLU A 159 16.12 -18.94 3.46
CA GLU A 159 16.41 -17.69 2.78
C GLU A 159 17.81 -17.72 2.17
N GLU A 160 17.87 -17.24 0.94
CA GLU A 160 19.09 -16.85 0.23
C GLU A 160 19.77 -15.66 0.95
N VAL A 161 20.41 -15.93 2.07
CA VAL A 161 21.37 -15.02 2.74
C VAL A 161 22.78 -15.30 2.22
N SER A 162 23.01 -15.37 0.91
CA SER A 162 24.35 -15.69 0.41
C SER A 162 24.86 -14.93 -0.78
N GLU A 163 24.22 -13.87 -1.24
CA GLU A 163 24.81 -13.11 -2.36
C GLU A 163 25.56 -11.82 -1.99
N GLY A 164 25.50 -11.37 -0.73
CA GLY A 164 26.23 -10.17 -0.28
C GLY A 164 27.64 -10.40 0.23
N LYS A 165 28.17 -11.63 0.22
CA LYS A 165 29.51 -11.94 0.79
C LYS A 165 30.55 -12.51 -0.18
N LYS A 166 30.31 -12.49 -1.47
CA LYS A 166 31.28 -12.99 -2.46
C LYS A 166 31.88 -11.92 -3.39
N GLU A 167 31.61 -10.65 -3.18
CA GLU A 167 32.27 -9.57 -3.95
C GLU A 167 33.31 -8.76 -3.17
N GLU A 168 33.65 -9.16 -1.93
CA GLU A 168 34.78 -8.56 -1.18
C GLU A 168 35.78 -9.63 -0.71
N ALA A 169 36.32 -10.42 -1.65
CA ALA A 169 37.53 -11.23 -1.41
C ALA A 169 38.38 -11.29 -2.65
#